data_42d1192764a4d9b30f76b3ec60257218
#
_entry.id   42d1192764a4d9b30f76b3ec60257218
#
_cell.length_a   1.000
_cell.length_b   1.000
_cell.length_c   1.000
_cell.angle_alpha   90.00
_cell.angle_beta   90.00
_cell.angle_gamma   90.00
#
_symmetry.space_group_name_H-M   'P 1'
#
loop_
_entity.id
_entity.type
_entity.pdbx_description
1 polymer ?
#
loop_
_entity_poly.entity_id
_entity_poly.type
_entity_poly.pdbx_seq_one_letter_code
_entity_poly.pdbx_strand_id
1 'polypeptide(L)'
;KSETERFAGALDTYTIESMTQDGKALQCGTSHFLGQNFAKAFDVQFVNKENNLEYVWATSWGVSTRLMGALIMAHSDDNGLVLPPKLAPIQVVIIPIYKKDEELQQIDERVATLVEKLRARGISVKYDNADNKRPGFKFADYEVKGIPVRVVMGYRDYENGTVEIMRRDTLEKETLPFEGIDEKIEQLLGDIQQNIFQKALDYRKERTFEVDTYDEFKEKIEAGCFVLAHWDGTAETEAKIKEETKATIRCLPLDYESGPGTCVYTGKPSKGRVLFARSY
;
A
#
# COMPACT_ATOMS: atom_id res chain seq x y z
N LYS A 1 -5.36 -12.11 15.67
CA LYS A 1 -6.52 -12.79 15.05
C LYS A 1 -7.41 -13.41 16.11
N SER A 2 -8.72 -13.58 15.84
CA SER A 2 -9.60 -14.47 16.62
C SER A 2 -9.11 -15.90 16.53
N GLU A 3 -9.59 -16.77 17.40
CA GLU A 3 -9.17 -18.18 17.42
C GLU A 3 -9.54 -18.90 16.12
N THR A 4 -10.70 -18.58 15.54
CA THR A 4 -11.20 -19.15 14.28
C THR A 4 -10.46 -18.65 13.04
N GLU A 5 -9.93 -17.43 13.07
CA GLU A 5 -9.17 -16.83 11.97
C GLU A 5 -7.64 -16.97 12.14
N ARG A 6 -7.22 -17.68 13.18
CA ARG A 6 -5.81 -17.97 13.46
C ARG A 6 -5.27 -19.03 12.51
N PHE A 7 -3.97 -18.98 12.21
CA PHE A 7 -3.31 -20.03 11.44
C PHE A 7 -3.34 -21.36 12.20
N ALA A 8 -3.77 -22.42 11.53
CA ALA A 8 -3.88 -23.75 12.15
C ALA A 8 -2.54 -24.21 12.73
N GLY A 9 -2.55 -24.57 14.02
CA GLY A 9 -1.36 -24.96 14.76
C GLY A 9 -0.55 -23.83 15.39
N ALA A 10 -0.88 -22.55 15.12
CA ALA A 10 -0.26 -21.44 15.82
C ALA A 10 -0.92 -21.19 17.18
N LEU A 11 -0.12 -20.79 18.18
CA LEU A 11 -0.61 -20.30 19.47
C LEU A 11 -1.19 -18.90 19.31
N ASP A 12 -0.52 -18.04 18.50
CA ASP A 12 -0.98 -16.71 18.15
C ASP A 12 -0.68 -16.35 16.70
N THR A 13 -1.53 -15.48 16.13
CA THR A 13 -1.35 -14.93 14.78
C THR A 13 -1.57 -13.43 14.79
N TYR A 14 -0.55 -12.71 14.40
CA TYR A 14 -0.56 -11.28 14.15
C TYR A 14 -0.74 -11.01 12.67
N THR A 15 -1.39 -9.90 12.31
CA THR A 15 -1.72 -9.57 10.92
C THR A 15 -1.58 -8.09 10.66
N ILE A 16 -1.23 -7.76 9.42
CA ILE A 16 -1.31 -6.42 8.86
C ILE A 16 -2.51 -6.41 7.92
N GLU A 17 -3.51 -5.59 8.24
CA GLU A 17 -4.72 -5.45 7.44
C GLU A 17 -4.75 -4.06 6.79
N SER A 18 -4.99 -4.01 5.48
CA SER A 18 -5.19 -2.75 4.75
C SER A 18 -6.62 -2.61 4.28
N MET A 19 -7.03 -1.36 4.06
CA MET A 19 -8.30 -1.04 3.40
C MET A 19 -8.01 -0.73 1.93
N THR A 20 -8.74 -1.36 1.03
CA THR A 20 -8.71 -1.07 -0.41
C THR A 20 -9.73 0.02 -0.75
N GLN A 21 -9.65 0.61 -1.95
CA GLN A 21 -10.51 1.74 -2.34
C GLN A 21 -12.01 1.39 -2.40
N ASP A 22 -12.36 0.11 -2.49
CA ASP A 22 -13.74 -0.37 -2.39
C ASP A 22 -14.19 -0.66 -0.94
N GLY A 23 -13.37 -0.30 0.04
CA GLY A 23 -13.66 -0.45 1.47
C GLY A 23 -13.48 -1.85 2.04
N LYS A 24 -13.03 -2.83 1.24
CA LYS A 24 -12.76 -4.18 1.72
C LYS A 24 -11.41 -4.28 2.42
N ALA A 25 -11.32 -5.23 3.34
CA ALA A 25 -10.05 -5.57 3.98
C ALA A 25 -9.22 -6.52 3.13
N LEU A 26 -7.92 -6.25 3.11
CA LEU A 26 -6.93 -7.14 2.51
C LEU A 26 -5.83 -7.44 3.52
N GLN A 27 -5.60 -8.73 3.79
CA GLN A 27 -4.49 -9.17 4.61
C GLN A 27 -3.17 -9.03 3.85
N CYS A 28 -2.30 -8.15 4.33
CA CYS A 28 -1.03 -7.81 3.68
C CYS A 28 0.16 -8.63 4.18
N GLY A 29 0.08 -9.13 5.39
CA GLY A 29 1.14 -9.95 5.96
C GLY A 29 0.72 -10.58 7.26
N THR A 30 1.41 -11.66 7.66
CA THR A 30 1.15 -12.37 8.92
C THR A 30 2.44 -12.72 9.63
N SER A 31 2.35 -12.80 10.96
CA SER A 31 3.36 -13.36 11.82
C SER A 31 2.69 -14.34 12.77
N HIS A 32 3.17 -15.57 12.81
CA HIS A 32 2.62 -16.66 13.60
C HIS A 32 3.59 -17.04 14.71
N PHE A 33 3.09 -17.08 15.94
CA PHE A 33 3.79 -17.73 17.02
C PHE A 33 3.35 -19.18 17.08
N LEU A 34 4.18 -20.09 16.60
CA LEU A 34 3.86 -21.51 16.47
C LEU A 34 4.07 -22.26 17.78
N GLY A 35 4.78 -21.65 18.74
CA GLY A 35 5.18 -22.34 19.97
C GLY A 35 6.02 -23.58 19.66
N GLN A 36 5.66 -24.70 20.25
CA GLN A 36 6.29 -26.02 20.03
C GLN A 36 5.40 -26.99 19.25
N ASN A 37 4.24 -26.59 18.76
CA ASN A 37 3.25 -27.49 18.16
C ASN A 37 3.82 -28.24 16.95
N PHE A 38 4.44 -27.55 16.03
CA PHE A 38 5.07 -28.16 14.86
C PHE A 38 6.36 -28.91 15.23
N ALA A 39 7.14 -28.38 16.17
CA ALA A 39 8.34 -29.04 16.65
C ALA A 39 8.03 -30.42 17.23
N LYS A 40 6.96 -30.54 18.02
CA LYS A 40 6.49 -31.83 18.56
C LYS A 40 5.96 -32.77 17.49
N ALA A 41 5.21 -32.22 16.51
CA ALA A 41 4.65 -33.02 15.42
C ALA A 41 5.72 -33.58 14.47
N PHE A 42 6.83 -32.86 14.27
CA PHE A 42 7.94 -33.23 13.38
C PHE A 42 9.19 -33.72 14.13
N ASP A 43 9.10 -33.86 15.45
CA ASP A 43 10.20 -34.27 16.34
C ASP A 43 11.48 -33.42 16.17
N VAL A 44 11.32 -32.08 16.11
CA VAL A 44 12.44 -31.15 15.98
C VAL A 44 12.92 -30.72 17.35
N GLN A 45 14.08 -31.26 17.77
CA GLN A 45 14.66 -31.04 19.08
C GLN A 45 16.07 -30.45 18.99
N PHE A 46 16.52 -29.87 20.08
CA PHE A 46 17.90 -29.43 20.27
C PHE A 46 18.41 -29.84 21.65
N VAL A 47 19.72 -29.89 21.81
CA VAL A 47 20.35 -30.14 23.11
C VAL A 47 20.54 -28.79 23.81
N ASN A 48 19.94 -28.61 24.97
CA ASN A 48 20.05 -27.41 25.76
C ASN A 48 21.41 -27.32 26.52
N LYS A 49 21.63 -26.23 27.26
CA LYS A 49 22.88 -26.02 28.01
C LYS A 49 23.13 -27.03 29.11
N GLU A 50 22.08 -27.65 29.62
CA GLU A 50 22.10 -28.69 30.63
C GLU A 50 22.22 -30.10 30.01
N ASN A 51 22.51 -30.19 28.71
CA ASN A 51 22.65 -31.44 27.94
C ASN A 51 21.35 -32.28 27.87
N ASN A 52 20.18 -31.65 27.96
CA ASN A 52 18.88 -32.29 27.78
C ASN A 52 18.31 -31.99 26.38
N LEU A 53 17.53 -32.91 25.82
CA LEU A 53 16.76 -32.70 24.60
C LEU A 53 15.50 -31.89 24.91
N GLU A 54 15.30 -30.80 24.14
CA GLU A 54 14.13 -29.93 24.22
C GLU A 54 13.57 -29.67 22.83
N TYR A 55 12.24 -29.55 22.73
CA TYR A 55 11.60 -29.10 21.48
C TYR A 55 11.86 -27.63 21.22
N VAL A 56 12.14 -27.28 19.94
CA VAL A 56 12.37 -25.91 19.56
C VAL A 56 11.08 -25.07 19.62
N TRP A 57 11.22 -23.81 19.98
CA TRP A 57 10.19 -22.80 19.79
C TRP A 57 10.30 -22.22 18.41
N ALA A 58 9.17 -22.02 17.73
CA ALA A 58 9.19 -21.56 16.35
C ALA A 58 8.22 -20.40 16.12
N THR A 59 8.64 -19.51 15.23
CA THR A 59 7.81 -18.45 14.64
C THR A 59 7.84 -18.59 13.12
N SER A 60 6.79 -18.14 12.46
CA SER A 60 6.72 -18.07 11.01
C SER A 60 6.09 -16.76 10.63
N TRP A 61 6.65 -16.06 9.67
CA TRP A 61 6.09 -14.82 9.16
C TRP A 61 6.38 -14.69 7.67
N GLY A 62 5.50 -13.97 6.98
CA GLY A 62 5.65 -13.85 5.54
C GLY A 62 4.71 -12.85 4.91
N VAL A 63 5.09 -12.51 3.70
CA VAL A 63 4.31 -11.74 2.73
C VAL A 63 4.34 -12.49 1.40
N SER A 64 3.38 -12.22 0.53
CA SER A 64 3.30 -12.85 -0.78
C SER A 64 3.14 -11.81 -1.89
N THR A 65 3.11 -12.25 -3.14
CA THR A 65 2.80 -11.41 -4.31
C THR A 65 1.43 -10.74 -4.24
N ARG A 66 0.56 -11.12 -3.28
CA ARG A 66 -0.67 -10.38 -2.94
C ARG A 66 -0.42 -8.89 -2.68
N LEU A 67 0.77 -8.50 -2.19
CA LEU A 67 1.13 -7.11 -1.96
C LEU A 67 1.14 -6.28 -3.25
N MET A 68 1.37 -6.88 -4.41
CA MET A 68 1.24 -6.18 -5.71
C MET A 68 -0.22 -5.81 -5.96
N GLY A 69 -1.16 -6.73 -5.71
CA GLY A 69 -2.59 -6.44 -5.75
C GLY A 69 -3.01 -5.40 -4.72
N ALA A 70 -2.47 -5.46 -3.49
CA ALA A 70 -2.72 -4.47 -2.44
C ALA A 70 -2.32 -3.06 -2.89
N LEU A 71 -1.14 -2.91 -3.48
CA LEU A 71 -0.63 -1.64 -4.01
C LEU A 71 -1.58 -1.06 -5.08
N ILE A 72 -1.99 -1.90 -6.04
CA ILE A 72 -2.91 -1.51 -7.11
C ILE A 72 -4.27 -1.08 -6.54
N MET A 73 -4.88 -1.92 -5.71
CA MET A 73 -6.22 -1.67 -5.15
C MET A 73 -6.26 -0.52 -4.15
N ALA A 74 -5.14 -0.17 -3.54
CA ALA A 74 -5.07 0.94 -2.58
C ALA A 74 -4.80 2.30 -3.23
N HIS A 75 -4.05 2.35 -4.34
CA HIS A 75 -3.51 3.62 -4.83
C HIS A 75 -3.79 3.93 -6.29
N SER A 76 -4.03 2.92 -7.16
CA SER A 76 -4.23 3.14 -8.59
C SER A 76 -5.58 3.80 -8.91
N ASP A 77 -5.67 4.39 -10.10
CA ASP A 77 -6.86 5.05 -10.62
C ASP A 77 -7.24 4.51 -12.01
N ASP A 78 -8.25 5.09 -12.64
CA ASP A 78 -8.73 4.68 -13.98
C ASP A 78 -7.71 4.93 -15.10
N ASN A 79 -6.68 5.75 -14.86
CA ASN A 79 -5.61 6.03 -15.81
C ASN A 79 -4.44 5.02 -15.70
N GLY A 80 -4.42 4.18 -14.67
CA GLY A 80 -3.39 3.16 -14.47
C GLY A 80 -2.80 3.12 -13.07
N LEU A 81 -1.57 2.64 -12.96
CA LEU A 81 -0.87 2.56 -11.69
C LEU A 81 -0.54 3.93 -11.11
N VAL A 82 -0.61 4.05 -9.78
CA VAL A 82 -0.04 5.16 -9.01
C VAL A 82 0.98 4.56 -8.04
N LEU A 83 2.26 4.63 -8.43
CA LEU A 83 3.32 3.99 -7.66
C LEU A 83 3.92 4.95 -6.63
N PRO A 84 4.01 4.54 -5.36
CA PRO A 84 4.83 5.26 -4.39
C PRO A 84 6.29 5.33 -4.88
N PRO A 85 6.94 6.50 -4.86
CA PRO A 85 8.30 6.66 -5.36
C PRO A 85 9.31 5.65 -4.82
N LYS A 86 9.19 5.24 -3.56
CA LYS A 86 10.07 4.22 -2.94
C LYS A 86 9.93 2.81 -3.52
N LEU A 87 8.84 2.53 -4.23
CA LEU A 87 8.57 1.23 -4.87
C LEU A 87 8.65 1.29 -6.39
N ALA A 88 8.65 2.49 -6.98
CA ALA A 88 8.69 2.68 -8.42
C ALA A 88 10.05 2.24 -9.01
N PRO A 89 10.09 1.27 -9.95
CA PRO A 89 11.33 0.88 -10.62
C PRO A 89 11.96 2.02 -11.43
N ILE A 90 11.12 2.91 -11.95
CA ILE A 90 11.49 4.16 -12.60
C ILE A 90 10.75 5.27 -11.88
N GLN A 91 11.48 6.17 -11.27
CA GLN A 91 10.89 7.28 -10.51
C GLN A 91 10.62 8.50 -11.39
N VAL A 92 11.46 8.71 -12.39
CA VAL A 92 11.38 9.84 -13.32
C VAL A 92 11.51 9.35 -14.75
N VAL A 93 10.60 9.76 -15.61
CA VAL A 93 10.75 9.63 -17.07
C VAL A 93 10.93 11.01 -17.68
N ILE A 94 11.90 11.14 -18.59
CA ILE A 94 12.14 12.37 -19.35
C ILE A 94 11.81 12.10 -20.80
N ILE A 95 11.00 12.98 -21.43
CA ILE A 95 10.53 12.84 -22.81
C ILE A 95 10.82 14.13 -23.56
N PRO A 96 11.64 14.09 -24.63
CA PRO A 96 11.87 15.26 -25.48
C PRO A 96 10.72 15.48 -26.44
N ILE A 97 10.46 16.75 -26.79
CA ILE A 97 9.55 17.14 -27.87
C ILE A 97 10.31 18.01 -28.86
N TYR A 98 10.51 17.50 -30.05
CA TYR A 98 11.28 18.15 -31.12
C TYR A 98 10.63 17.93 -32.48
N LYS A 99 11.09 18.72 -33.46
CA LYS A 99 10.67 18.64 -34.87
C LYS A 99 11.83 18.32 -35.81
N LYS A 100 13.06 18.59 -35.40
CA LYS A 100 14.29 18.41 -36.17
C LYS A 100 15.35 17.70 -35.30
N ASP A 101 16.24 16.99 -35.96
CA ASP A 101 17.32 16.26 -35.28
C ASP A 101 18.31 17.19 -34.55
N GLU A 102 18.54 18.40 -35.10
CA GLU A 102 19.39 19.39 -34.44
C GLU A 102 18.78 19.89 -33.11
N GLU A 103 17.44 20.02 -33.04
CA GLU A 103 16.73 20.37 -31.82
C GLU A 103 16.88 19.22 -30.78
N LEU A 104 16.76 17.97 -31.22
CA LEU A 104 16.94 16.80 -30.34
C LEU A 104 18.35 16.75 -29.77
N GLN A 105 19.37 16.98 -30.58
CA GLN A 105 20.76 16.95 -30.13
C GLN A 105 21.02 17.96 -29.00
N GLN A 106 20.49 19.16 -29.11
CA GLN A 106 20.61 20.20 -28.08
C GLN A 106 19.86 19.84 -26.79
N ILE A 107 18.67 19.22 -26.92
CA ILE A 107 17.91 18.72 -25.78
C ILE A 107 18.66 17.55 -25.12
N ASP A 108 19.21 16.62 -25.91
CA ASP A 108 19.97 15.46 -25.42
C ASP A 108 21.16 15.86 -24.52
N GLU A 109 21.93 16.88 -24.92
CA GLU A 109 23.06 17.38 -24.15
C GLU A 109 22.62 17.94 -22.79
N ARG A 110 21.52 18.68 -22.77
CA ARG A 110 20.96 19.25 -21.52
C ARG A 110 20.34 18.16 -20.64
N VAL A 111 19.60 17.23 -21.22
CA VAL A 111 18.97 16.10 -20.49
C VAL A 111 20.03 15.17 -19.92
N ALA A 112 21.14 14.92 -20.64
CA ALA A 112 22.22 14.09 -20.13
C ALA A 112 22.74 14.61 -18.78
N THR A 113 22.97 15.92 -18.67
CA THR A 113 23.39 16.57 -17.41
C THR A 113 22.34 16.36 -16.30
N LEU A 114 21.05 16.50 -16.61
CA LEU A 114 19.98 16.26 -15.63
C LEU A 114 19.94 14.80 -15.18
N VAL A 115 20.07 13.85 -16.11
CA VAL A 115 20.08 12.41 -15.79
C VAL A 115 21.24 12.06 -14.86
N GLU A 116 22.43 12.61 -15.11
CA GLU A 116 23.60 12.42 -14.23
C GLU A 116 23.33 12.97 -12.82
N LYS A 117 22.82 14.19 -12.71
CA LYS A 117 22.49 14.80 -11.41
C LYS A 117 21.45 13.98 -10.64
N LEU A 118 20.36 13.55 -11.29
CA LEU A 118 19.32 12.73 -10.66
C LEU A 118 19.87 11.36 -10.21
N ARG A 119 20.67 10.70 -11.04
CA ARG A 119 21.31 9.42 -10.69
C ARG A 119 22.29 9.56 -9.53
N ALA A 120 23.04 10.66 -9.47
CA ALA A 120 23.93 10.95 -8.35
C ALA A 120 23.17 11.09 -7.01
N ARG A 121 21.89 11.49 -7.06
CA ARG A 121 20.97 11.52 -5.91
C ARG A 121 20.29 10.16 -5.63
N GLY A 122 20.62 9.11 -6.37
CA GLY A 122 20.02 7.78 -6.23
C GLY A 122 18.62 7.66 -6.86
N ILE A 123 18.22 8.60 -7.71
CA ILE A 123 16.93 8.61 -8.39
C ILE A 123 17.02 7.78 -9.68
N SER A 124 16.09 6.82 -9.85
CA SER A 124 16.00 6.01 -11.07
C SER A 124 15.32 6.80 -12.19
N VAL A 125 16.07 7.02 -13.28
CA VAL A 125 15.64 7.86 -14.40
C VAL A 125 15.66 7.08 -15.70
N LYS A 126 14.60 7.22 -16.49
CA LYS A 126 14.55 6.79 -17.87
C LYS A 126 14.46 8.02 -18.78
N TYR A 127 15.38 8.15 -19.70
CA TYR A 127 15.27 9.06 -20.83
C TYR A 127 14.72 8.33 -22.03
N ASP A 128 13.57 8.76 -22.57
CA ASP A 128 12.90 8.14 -23.71
C ASP A 128 12.90 9.08 -24.92
N ASN A 129 14.02 9.11 -25.63
CA ASN A 129 14.20 9.86 -26.89
C ASN A 129 13.98 9.00 -28.15
N ALA A 130 13.48 7.75 -28.00
CA ALA A 130 13.19 6.91 -29.15
C ALA A 130 12.13 7.54 -30.07
N ASP A 131 12.32 7.45 -31.38
CA ASP A 131 11.46 8.06 -32.39
C ASP A 131 10.27 7.19 -32.85
N ASN A 132 10.23 5.93 -32.37
CA ASN A 132 9.25 4.92 -32.76
C ASN A 132 7.83 5.16 -32.24
N LYS A 133 7.63 6.13 -31.33
CA LYS A 133 6.33 6.49 -30.72
C LYS A 133 6.19 8.00 -30.57
N ARG A 134 4.99 8.49 -30.83
CA ARG A 134 4.67 9.94 -30.64
C ARG A 134 4.64 10.29 -29.14
N PRO A 135 4.97 11.55 -28.76
CA PRO A 135 4.96 11.98 -27.36
C PRO A 135 3.68 11.66 -26.61
N GLY A 136 2.50 11.88 -27.21
CA GLY A 136 1.22 11.57 -26.57
C GLY A 136 1.04 10.10 -26.21
N PHE A 137 1.55 9.19 -27.06
CA PHE A 137 1.55 7.76 -26.75
C PHE A 137 2.48 7.46 -25.56
N LYS A 138 3.68 8.03 -25.53
CA LYS A 138 4.61 7.88 -24.41
C LYS A 138 4.02 8.38 -23.10
N PHE A 139 3.32 9.52 -23.15
CA PHE A 139 2.65 10.08 -21.97
C PHE A 139 1.65 9.09 -21.37
N ALA A 140 0.75 8.56 -22.19
CA ALA A 140 -0.23 7.57 -21.76
C ALA A 140 0.42 6.27 -21.28
N ASP A 141 1.44 5.77 -21.99
CA ASP A 141 2.16 4.53 -21.63
C ASP A 141 2.83 4.65 -20.24
N TYR A 142 3.47 5.78 -19.95
CA TYR A 142 4.11 6.00 -18.65
C TYR A 142 3.11 6.36 -17.53
N GLU A 143 1.98 6.92 -17.88
CA GLU A 143 0.88 7.15 -16.94
C GLU A 143 0.25 5.83 -16.50
N VAL A 144 -0.06 4.94 -17.46
CA VAL A 144 -0.52 3.56 -17.16
C VAL A 144 0.48 2.80 -16.29
N LYS A 145 1.79 2.97 -16.53
CA LYS A 145 2.87 2.36 -15.73
C LYS A 145 3.07 2.98 -14.35
N GLY A 146 2.40 4.09 -14.07
CA GLY A 146 2.45 4.74 -12.76
C GLY A 146 3.78 5.41 -12.42
N ILE A 147 4.53 5.89 -13.42
CA ILE A 147 5.79 6.60 -13.17
C ILE A 147 5.51 7.87 -12.36
N PRO A 148 6.12 8.04 -11.16
CA PRO A 148 5.78 9.14 -10.25
C PRO A 148 5.93 10.53 -10.84
N VAL A 149 6.99 10.77 -11.60
CA VAL A 149 7.28 12.08 -12.20
C VAL A 149 7.57 11.94 -13.69
N ARG A 150 6.85 12.69 -14.51
CA ARG A 150 7.17 12.88 -15.93
C ARG A 150 7.73 14.27 -16.15
N VAL A 151 8.89 14.35 -16.78
CA VAL A 151 9.54 15.57 -17.22
C VAL A 151 9.42 15.66 -18.75
N VAL A 152 8.96 16.77 -19.25
CA VAL A 152 8.91 17.06 -20.70
C VAL A 152 9.79 18.25 -21.00
N MET A 153 10.67 18.11 -21.98
CA MET A 153 11.49 19.20 -22.51
C MET A 153 11.22 19.37 -23.99
N GLY A 154 10.44 20.39 -24.33
CA GLY A 154 10.28 20.83 -25.72
C GLY A 154 11.43 21.75 -26.14
N TYR A 155 11.59 21.97 -27.45
CA TYR A 155 12.61 22.90 -27.93
C TYR A 155 12.37 24.35 -27.43
N ARG A 156 11.12 24.77 -27.27
CA ARG A 156 10.78 26.07 -26.66
C ARG A 156 11.18 26.15 -25.20
N ASP A 157 11.00 25.04 -24.46
CA ASP A 157 11.42 24.99 -23.07
C ASP A 157 12.94 25.04 -22.96
N TYR A 158 13.64 24.36 -23.89
CA TYR A 158 15.09 24.46 -24.01
C TYR A 158 15.55 25.91 -24.20
N GLU A 159 14.95 26.66 -25.16
CA GLU A 159 15.28 28.08 -25.42
C GLU A 159 14.99 28.97 -24.21
N ASN A 160 13.89 28.72 -23.51
CA ASN A 160 13.48 29.49 -22.33
C ASN A 160 14.17 29.06 -21.02
N GLY A 161 14.96 28.00 -21.04
CA GLY A 161 15.59 27.45 -19.82
C GLY A 161 14.59 26.87 -18.82
N THR A 162 13.48 26.30 -19.31
CA THR A 162 12.41 25.70 -18.51
C THR A 162 12.20 24.23 -18.82
N VAL A 163 11.36 23.55 -18.02
CA VAL A 163 10.84 22.19 -18.25
C VAL A 163 9.41 22.10 -17.74
N GLU A 164 8.57 21.27 -18.38
CA GLU A 164 7.29 20.87 -17.81
C GLU A 164 7.48 19.61 -16.94
N ILE A 165 6.95 19.65 -15.71
CA ILE A 165 6.85 18.49 -14.82
C ILE A 165 5.39 18.13 -14.64
N MET A 166 5.09 16.82 -14.59
CA MET A 166 3.78 16.29 -14.20
C MET A 166 3.97 15.28 -13.07
N ARG A 167 3.15 15.40 -12.01
CA ARG A 167 3.01 14.41 -10.94
C ARG A 167 1.96 13.38 -11.33
N ARG A 168 2.24 12.09 -11.06
CA ARG A 168 1.28 11.01 -11.35
C ARG A 168 0.13 10.95 -10.33
N ASP A 169 0.39 11.28 -9.07
CA ASP A 169 -0.58 11.15 -7.96
C ASP A 169 -1.72 12.18 -7.97
N THR A 170 -1.50 13.36 -8.59
CA THR A 170 -2.49 14.45 -8.73
C THR A 170 -2.80 14.81 -10.16
N LEU A 171 -1.99 14.37 -11.13
CA LEU A 171 -2.03 14.75 -12.53
C LEU A 171 -1.75 16.26 -12.79
N GLU A 172 -1.30 16.97 -11.78
CA GLU A 172 -0.91 18.38 -11.89
C GLU A 172 0.35 18.55 -12.72
N LYS A 173 0.37 19.62 -13.50
CA LYS A 173 1.49 20.01 -14.34
C LYS A 173 1.99 21.38 -13.94
N GLU A 174 3.29 21.56 -13.98
CA GLU A 174 3.95 22.81 -13.66
C GLU A 174 5.12 23.03 -14.62
N THR A 175 5.33 24.27 -15.08
CA THR A 175 6.52 24.64 -15.84
C THR A 175 7.49 25.35 -14.89
N LEU A 176 8.69 24.80 -14.77
CA LEU A 176 9.70 25.23 -13.82
C LEU A 176 11.00 25.61 -14.54
N PRO A 177 11.85 26.47 -13.94
CA PRO A 177 13.21 26.67 -14.41
C PRO A 177 13.99 25.37 -14.43
N PHE A 178 14.82 25.17 -15.44
CA PHE A 178 15.70 24.01 -15.54
C PHE A 178 16.80 24.03 -14.48
N GLU A 179 17.28 25.22 -14.09
CA GLU A 179 18.27 25.36 -13.03
C GLU A 179 17.69 24.92 -11.68
N GLY A 180 18.39 24.04 -10.98
CA GLY A 180 17.93 23.47 -9.69
C GLY A 180 16.80 22.45 -9.79
N ILE A 181 16.44 22.01 -10.99
CA ILE A 181 15.32 21.10 -11.20
C ILE A 181 15.54 19.71 -10.58
N ASP A 182 16.77 19.26 -10.48
CA ASP A 182 17.14 18.01 -9.84
C ASP A 182 16.80 18.01 -8.34
N GLU A 183 17.02 19.11 -7.63
CA GLU A 183 16.64 19.29 -6.23
C GLU A 183 15.11 19.34 -6.06
N LYS A 184 14.45 20.06 -6.96
CA LYS A 184 13.00 20.14 -6.96
C LYS A 184 12.34 18.79 -7.23
N ILE A 185 12.88 17.97 -8.13
CA ILE A 185 12.38 16.61 -8.41
C ILE A 185 12.58 15.71 -7.19
N GLU A 186 13.72 15.76 -6.52
CA GLU A 186 13.98 15.00 -5.29
C GLU A 186 12.93 15.33 -4.21
N GLN A 187 12.71 16.62 -3.96
CA GLN A 187 11.66 17.07 -3.03
C GLN A 187 10.28 16.58 -3.45
N LEU A 188 9.95 16.73 -4.74
CA LEU A 188 8.65 16.32 -5.28
C LEU A 188 8.38 14.81 -5.10
N LEU A 189 9.39 13.97 -5.27
CA LEU A 189 9.26 12.53 -5.00
C LEU A 189 8.96 12.26 -3.52
N GLY A 190 9.54 13.02 -2.60
CA GLY A 190 9.20 12.99 -1.18
C GLY A 190 7.76 13.40 -0.91
N ASP A 191 7.31 14.48 -1.53
CA ASP A 191 5.94 15.00 -1.42
C ASP A 191 4.91 14.01 -1.98
N ILE A 192 5.18 13.38 -3.13
CA ILE A 192 4.34 12.34 -3.72
C ILE A 192 4.23 11.13 -2.78
N GLN A 193 5.35 10.66 -2.22
CA GLN A 193 5.35 9.55 -1.27
C GLN A 193 4.46 9.84 -0.06
N GLN A 194 4.59 11.04 0.50
CA GLN A 194 3.80 11.46 1.66
C GLN A 194 2.32 11.64 1.30
N ASN A 195 2.02 12.22 0.14
CA ASN A 195 0.65 12.45 -0.31
C ASN A 195 -0.12 11.11 -0.51
N ILE A 196 0.50 10.14 -1.18
CA ILE A 196 -0.09 8.81 -1.39
C ILE A 196 -0.37 8.12 -0.04
N PHE A 197 0.57 8.20 0.91
CA PHE A 197 0.39 7.65 2.25
C PHE A 197 -0.75 8.35 3.00
N GLN A 198 -0.74 9.68 3.01
CA GLN A 198 -1.75 10.48 3.74
C GLN A 198 -3.16 10.24 3.18
N LYS A 199 -3.32 10.22 1.86
CA LYS A 199 -4.59 9.94 1.20
C LYS A 199 -5.18 8.59 1.63
N ALA A 200 -4.35 7.54 1.66
CA ALA A 200 -4.79 6.21 2.09
C ALA A 200 -5.11 6.16 3.60
N LEU A 201 -4.33 6.86 4.41
CA LEU A 201 -4.57 6.95 5.86
C LEU A 201 -5.88 7.68 6.18
N ASP A 202 -6.15 8.80 5.52
CA ASP A 202 -7.36 9.58 5.73
C ASP A 202 -8.59 8.81 5.24
N TYR A 203 -8.52 8.18 4.08
CA TYR A 203 -9.58 7.30 3.58
C TYR A 203 -9.94 6.19 4.58
N ARG A 204 -8.93 5.53 5.18
CA ARG A 204 -9.16 4.52 6.20
C ARG A 204 -9.79 5.11 7.46
N LYS A 205 -9.33 6.28 7.93
CA LYS A 205 -9.89 6.94 9.12
C LYS A 205 -11.35 7.32 8.94
N GLU A 206 -11.69 7.90 7.79
CA GLU A 206 -13.05 8.33 7.45
C GLU A 206 -14.02 7.15 7.31
N ARG A 207 -13.50 5.96 7.04
CA ARG A 207 -14.28 4.72 6.86
C ARG A 207 -14.11 3.70 7.97
N THR A 208 -13.61 4.11 9.13
CA THR A 208 -13.55 3.26 10.33
C THR A 208 -14.49 3.81 11.39
N PHE A 209 -15.47 3.01 11.81
CA PHE A 209 -16.53 3.42 12.72
C PHE A 209 -16.59 2.51 13.95
N GLU A 210 -16.88 3.12 15.10
CA GLU A 210 -17.32 2.41 16.31
C GLU A 210 -18.84 2.34 16.30
N VAL A 211 -19.40 1.16 16.57
CA VAL A 211 -20.86 0.97 16.59
C VAL A 211 -21.27 0.15 17.82
N ASP A 212 -22.48 0.43 18.32
CA ASP A 212 -23.04 -0.20 19.52
C ASP A 212 -24.28 -1.05 19.21
N THR A 213 -24.86 -0.95 18.03
CA THR A 213 -26.04 -1.69 17.61
C THR A 213 -25.76 -2.57 16.40
N TYR A 214 -26.49 -3.69 16.28
CA TYR A 214 -26.32 -4.61 15.14
C TYR A 214 -26.87 -4.01 13.83
N ASP A 215 -27.88 -3.16 13.90
CA ASP A 215 -28.42 -2.51 12.70
C ASP A 215 -27.42 -1.49 12.11
N GLU A 216 -26.79 -0.68 12.96
CA GLU A 216 -25.70 0.22 12.55
C GLU A 216 -24.51 -0.56 12.03
N PHE A 217 -24.15 -1.69 12.69
CA PHE A 217 -23.12 -2.59 12.23
C PHE A 217 -23.38 -3.07 10.79
N LYS A 218 -24.59 -3.55 10.51
CA LYS A 218 -24.97 -4.00 9.16
C LYS A 218 -24.87 -2.88 8.12
N GLU A 219 -25.40 -1.68 8.48
CA GLU A 219 -25.34 -0.50 7.60
C GLU A 219 -23.89 -0.16 7.22
N LYS A 220 -22.99 -0.05 8.20
CA LYS A 220 -21.59 0.30 7.94
C LYS A 220 -20.83 -0.79 7.17
N ILE A 221 -21.08 -2.07 7.46
CA ILE A 221 -20.50 -3.19 6.70
C ILE A 221 -20.99 -3.17 5.24
N GLU A 222 -22.28 -2.91 5.01
CA GLU A 222 -22.83 -2.81 3.64
C GLU A 222 -22.23 -1.64 2.87
N ALA A 223 -21.98 -0.52 3.53
CA ALA A 223 -21.33 0.67 2.97
C ALA A 223 -19.82 0.48 2.70
N GLY A 224 -19.24 -0.69 2.98
CA GLY A 224 -17.82 -0.96 2.76
C GLY A 224 -16.91 -0.24 3.75
N CYS A 225 -17.23 -0.30 5.02
CA CYS A 225 -16.47 0.32 6.10
C CYS A 225 -15.78 -0.73 6.98
N PHE A 226 -14.75 -0.30 7.69
CA PHE A 226 -14.21 -1.01 8.84
C PHE A 226 -15.06 -0.68 10.06
N VAL A 227 -15.42 -1.70 10.83
CA VAL A 227 -16.31 -1.54 11.97
C VAL A 227 -15.67 -2.13 13.23
N LEU A 228 -15.49 -1.26 14.23
CA LEU A 228 -15.09 -1.62 15.59
C LEU A 228 -16.36 -1.89 16.40
N ALA A 229 -16.61 -3.15 16.72
CA ALA A 229 -17.80 -3.57 17.44
C ALA A 229 -17.48 -4.57 18.54
N HIS A 230 -18.24 -4.55 19.61
CA HIS A 230 -18.15 -5.52 20.70
C HIS A 230 -18.59 -6.90 20.26
N TRP A 231 -17.80 -7.92 20.61
CA TRP A 231 -18.01 -9.33 20.32
C TRP A 231 -17.87 -10.16 21.58
N ASP A 232 -18.71 -11.17 21.78
CA ASP A 232 -18.75 -12.01 23.01
C ASP A 232 -17.63 -13.04 23.13
N GLY A 233 -16.70 -13.07 22.17
CA GLY A 233 -15.54 -13.97 22.18
C GLY A 233 -15.83 -15.39 21.66
N THR A 234 -17.05 -15.67 21.16
CA THR A 234 -17.43 -17.03 20.75
C THR A 234 -17.34 -17.23 19.23
N ALA A 235 -16.85 -18.40 18.81
CA ALA A 235 -16.79 -18.80 17.40
C ALA A 235 -18.19 -18.89 16.77
N GLU A 236 -19.22 -19.25 17.55
CA GLU A 236 -20.60 -19.34 17.08
C GLU A 236 -21.14 -17.96 16.65
N THR A 237 -20.91 -16.93 17.46
CA THR A 237 -21.32 -15.57 17.13
C THR A 237 -20.56 -15.03 15.92
N GLU A 238 -19.25 -15.30 15.83
CA GLU A 238 -18.44 -14.92 14.67
C GLU A 238 -18.96 -15.56 13.38
N ALA A 239 -19.31 -16.85 13.41
CA ALA A 239 -19.86 -17.58 12.27
C ALA A 239 -21.23 -17.00 11.82
N LYS A 240 -22.13 -16.67 12.75
CA LYS A 240 -23.44 -16.06 12.45
C LYS A 240 -23.31 -14.69 11.82
N ILE A 241 -22.47 -13.81 12.36
CA ILE A 241 -22.20 -12.49 11.78
C ILE A 241 -21.65 -12.65 10.37
N LYS A 242 -20.70 -13.57 10.14
CA LYS A 242 -20.15 -13.85 8.81
C LYS A 242 -21.20 -14.37 7.84
N GLU A 243 -22.08 -15.26 8.27
CA GLU A 243 -23.16 -15.78 7.44
C GLU A 243 -24.11 -14.66 6.95
N GLU A 244 -24.54 -13.80 7.88
CA GLU A 244 -25.52 -12.74 7.60
C GLU A 244 -24.93 -11.57 6.82
N THR A 245 -23.68 -11.16 7.10
CA THR A 245 -23.14 -9.88 6.60
C THR A 245 -21.95 -10.03 5.65
N LYS A 246 -21.37 -11.23 5.57
CA LYS A 246 -20.08 -11.53 4.90
C LYS A 246 -18.87 -10.81 5.55
N ALA A 247 -19.06 -10.15 6.68
CA ALA A 247 -17.96 -9.58 7.44
C ALA A 247 -17.30 -10.65 8.32
N THR A 248 -15.97 -10.56 8.44
CA THR A 248 -15.16 -11.40 9.35
C THR A 248 -14.42 -10.54 10.35
N ILE A 249 -14.02 -11.10 11.47
CA ILE A 249 -13.10 -10.44 12.39
C ILE A 249 -11.72 -10.35 11.73
N ARG A 250 -11.30 -9.13 11.37
CA ARG A 250 -9.99 -8.92 10.73
C ARG A 250 -8.84 -8.97 11.73
N CYS A 251 -9.02 -8.33 12.86
CA CYS A 251 -8.06 -8.35 13.96
C CYS A 251 -8.70 -7.94 15.29
N LEU A 252 -8.00 -8.29 16.36
CA LEU A 252 -8.11 -7.64 17.66
C LEU A 252 -7.01 -6.57 17.65
N PRO A 253 -7.34 -5.26 17.55
CA PRO A 253 -6.33 -4.22 17.41
C PRO A 253 -5.39 -4.21 18.64
N LEU A 254 -4.07 -4.01 18.39
CA LEU A 254 -3.07 -4.01 19.46
C LEU A 254 -2.94 -2.67 20.16
N ASP A 255 -3.22 -1.61 19.43
CA ASP A 255 -3.06 -0.19 19.81
C ASP A 255 -4.41 0.51 20.02
N TYR A 256 -5.47 -0.27 20.27
CA TYR A 256 -6.81 0.24 20.53
C TYR A 256 -7.45 -0.50 21.70
N GLU A 257 -7.72 0.21 22.78
CA GLU A 257 -8.39 -0.29 23.97
C GLU A 257 -9.78 0.32 24.11
N SER A 258 -10.82 -0.47 23.91
CA SER A 258 -12.21 -0.03 24.05
C SER A 258 -12.83 -0.32 25.41
N GLY A 259 -12.14 -1.08 26.26
CA GLY A 259 -12.73 -1.58 27.51
C GLY A 259 -13.82 -2.64 27.29
N PRO A 260 -14.43 -3.15 28.40
CA PRO A 260 -15.53 -4.11 28.33
C PRO A 260 -16.83 -3.43 27.87
N GLY A 261 -17.71 -4.20 27.23
CA GLY A 261 -18.99 -3.73 26.73
C GLY A 261 -19.96 -4.87 26.45
N THR A 262 -20.89 -4.65 25.53
CA THR A 262 -21.96 -5.59 25.18
C THR A 262 -21.88 -5.97 23.71
N CYS A 263 -21.84 -7.28 23.43
CA CYS A 263 -21.80 -7.81 22.06
C CYS A 263 -22.98 -7.29 21.24
N VAL A 264 -22.69 -6.68 20.09
CA VAL A 264 -23.71 -6.07 19.20
C VAL A 264 -24.72 -7.09 18.66
N TYR A 265 -24.34 -8.36 18.57
CA TYR A 265 -25.18 -9.44 18.04
C TYR A 265 -26.00 -10.14 19.15
N THR A 266 -25.35 -10.54 20.24
CA THR A 266 -25.96 -11.42 21.26
C THR A 266 -26.44 -10.68 22.52
N GLY A 267 -26.01 -9.44 22.75
CA GLY A 267 -26.25 -8.73 24.00
C GLY A 267 -25.46 -9.26 25.20
N LYS A 268 -24.56 -10.24 25.00
CA LYS A 268 -23.72 -10.80 26.05
C LYS A 268 -22.50 -9.91 26.36
N PRO A 269 -21.88 -10.06 27.55
CA PRO A 269 -20.66 -9.33 27.87
C PRO A 269 -19.55 -9.54 26.85
N SER A 270 -18.79 -8.48 26.55
CA SER A 270 -17.64 -8.46 25.68
C SER A 270 -16.43 -7.87 26.41
N LYS A 271 -15.23 -8.39 26.15
CA LYS A 271 -13.98 -7.88 26.71
C LYS A 271 -13.49 -6.60 26.03
N GLY A 272 -13.86 -6.38 24.78
CA GLY A 272 -13.44 -5.24 23.98
C GLY A 272 -14.01 -5.31 22.56
N ARG A 273 -13.84 -4.22 21.81
CA ARG A 273 -14.21 -4.17 20.39
C ARG A 273 -13.16 -4.88 19.55
N VAL A 274 -13.61 -5.53 18.51
CA VAL A 274 -12.76 -6.11 17.47
C VAL A 274 -13.07 -5.47 16.12
N LEU A 275 -12.14 -5.55 15.19
CA LEU A 275 -12.31 -4.96 13.86
C LEU A 275 -12.98 -5.96 12.91
N PHE A 276 -14.15 -5.59 12.41
CA PHE A 276 -14.87 -6.31 11.37
C PHE A 276 -14.75 -5.61 10.03
N ALA A 277 -14.69 -6.38 8.94
CA ALA A 277 -14.85 -5.89 7.58
C ALA A 277 -15.17 -7.05 6.63
N ARG A 278 -15.76 -6.73 5.47
CA ARG A 278 -15.73 -7.64 4.32
C ARG A 278 -14.30 -7.73 3.79
N SER A 279 -13.91 -8.88 3.25
CA SER A 279 -12.54 -9.10 2.74
C SER A 279 -12.54 -9.83 1.41
N TYR A 280 -11.43 -9.76 0.72
CA TYR A 280 -11.13 -10.58 -0.45
C TYR A 280 -10.77 -12.02 -0.07
#